data_3fcf6513391256c3d69de6e677ad2911
#
_entry.id   3fcf6513391256c3d69de6e677ad2911
#
_cell.length_a   1.000
_cell.length_b   1.000
_cell.length_c   1.000
_cell.angle_alpha   90.00
_cell.angle_beta   90.00
_cell.angle_gamma   90.00
#
_symmetry.space_group_name_H-M   'P 1'
#
loop_
_entity.id
_entity.type
_entity.pdbx_description
1 polymer ?
#
loop_
_entity_poly.entity_id
_entity_poly.type
_entity_poly.pdbx_seq_one_letter_code
_entity_poly.pdbx_strand_id
1 'polypeptide(L)'
;VSGQVKTVAQQKPSTPVVKIGHSASSGKPMLTWNAVSGATSYKVYRATSQKGTYSLLGTVTATSYTNTGAKAGVTYYYKVKAVNSAGESAYSNVVSGKTTVTTLTMGHSSTSGKPQLTWKAVSGAASYRVYRATAKNGAYSVINTTKALTYTNVGAALGTTYYYKVEALNASGKSMGFSAIVEGKVAPVLAVGYSSVSGKPQLTWKAVPGATEYQVYRSTQQNSGYSKINTTTSTSYVNTGAKAGTTYYYRIVAVKGTAVSDFSNIVSARPG
;
A
#
# COMPACT_ATOMS: atom_id res chain seq x y z
N VAL A 1 -11.98 35.57 52.11
CA VAL A 1 -12.87 34.73 51.30
C VAL A 1 -11.99 33.60 50.73
N SER A 2 -11.98 32.45 51.39
CA SER A 2 -11.24 31.26 50.92
C SER A 2 -12.00 30.62 49.76
N GLY A 3 -11.51 30.85 48.53
CA GLY A 3 -12.03 30.18 47.34
C GLY A 3 -11.69 28.69 47.35
N GLN A 4 -12.63 27.83 47.65
CA GLN A 4 -12.48 26.39 47.47
C GLN A 4 -12.30 26.09 45.98
N VAL A 5 -11.11 25.65 45.57
CA VAL A 5 -10.88 25.07 44.28
C VAL A 5 -11.63 23.74 44.23
N LYS A 6 -12.77 23.69 43.55
CA LYS A 6 -13.47 22.43 43.22
C LYS A 6 -12.55 21.57 42.35
N THR A 7 -11.88 20.60 42.95
CA THR A 7 -11.22 19.52 42.18
C THR A 7 -12.29 18.73 41.44
N VAL A 8 -12.39 18.91 40.13
CA VAL A 8 -13.24 18.07 39.28
C VAL A 8 -12.66 16.66 39.32
N ALA A 9 -13.41 15.69 39.85
CA ALA A 9 -12.96 14.31 39.93
C ALA A 9 -12.68 13.81 38.49
N GLN A 10 -11.47 13.30 38.27
CA GLN A 10 -11.05 12.78 36.99
C GLN A 10 -11.94 11.55 36.65
N GLN A 11 -12.52 11.56 35.46
CA GLN A 11 -13.34 10.43 34.96
C GLN A 11 -12.44 9.41 34.24
N LYS A 12 -12.90 8.15 34.19
CA LYS A 12 -12.26 7.11 33.39
C LYS A 12 -12.23 7.53 31.92
N PRO A 13 -11.16 7.18 31.15
CA PRO A 13 -11.09 7.53 29.73
C PRO A 13 -12.19 6.85 28.91
N SER A 14 -12.53 7.43 27.77
CA SER A 14 -13.41 6.80 26.77
C SER A 14 -12.72 5.59 26.11
N THR A 15 -13.51 4.74 25.47
CA THR A 15 -13.05 3.52 24.79
C THR A 15 -12.25 3.86 23.53
N PRO A 16 -11.00 3.34 23.35
CA PRO A 16 -10.24 3.53 22.12
C PRO A 16 -10.87 2.82 20.94
N VAL A 17 -10.72 3.36 19.72
CA VAL A 17 -11.01 2.67 18.46
C VAL A 17 -9.70 2.23 17.83
N VAL A 18 -9.50 0.92 17.69
CA VAL A 18 -8.24 0.32 17.26
C VAL A 18 -8.30 -0.07 15.79
N LYS A 19 -7.23 0.25 15.06
CA LYS A 19 -6.94 -0.23 13.70
C LYS A 19 -5.76 -1.19 13.76
N ILE A 20 -5.65 -2.07 12.76
CA ILE A 20 -4.52 -2.99 12.64
C ILE A 20 -3.87 -2.88 11.27
N GLY A 21 -2.55 -2.91 11.27
CA GLY A 21 -1.68 -2.98 10.10
C GLY A 21 -0.49 -3.89 10.39
N HIS A 22 0.61 -3.63 9.70
CA HIS A 22 1.87 -4.35 9.87
C HIS A 22 3.01 -3.34 10.05
N SER A 23 3.95 -3.66 10.91
CA SER A 23 5.20 -2.92 11.02
C SER A 23 5.98 -3.03 9.71
N ALA A 24 6.35 -1.90 9.12
CA ALA A 24 7.12 -1.86 7.88
C ALA A 24 8.50 -2.53 8.00
N SER A 25 9.09 -2.53 9.19
CA SER A 25 10.42 -3.11 9.43
C SER A 25 10.39 -4.61 9.69
N SER A 26 9.33 -5.14 10.33
CA SER A 26 9.28 -6.52 10.80
C SER A 26 8.13 -7.37 10.23
N GLY A 27 7.16 -6.76 9.53
CA GLY A 27 5.96 -7.43 9.05
C GLY A 27 5.03 -7.94 10.15
N LYS A 28 5.32 -7.62 11.42
CA LYS A 28 4.53 -8.07 12.56
C LYS A 28 3.28 -7.19 12.73
N PRO A 29 2.19 -7.74 13.33
CA PRO A 29 0.98 -6.98 13.61
C PRO A 29 1.30 -5.71 14.39
N MET A 30 0.85 -4.57 13.90
CA MET A 30 0.97 -3.25 14.51
C MET A 30 -0.42 -2.65 14.69
N LEU A 31 -0.77 -2.37 15.94
CA LEU A 31 -2.00 -1.70 16.31
C LEU A 31 -1.77 -0.19 16.31
N THR A 32 -2.79 0.56 15.93
CA THR A 32 -2.81 2.03 16.04
C THR A 32 -4.19 2.48 16.52
N TRP A 33 -4.23 3.58 17.26
CA TRP A 33 -5.47 4.24 17.72
C TRP A 33 -5.24 5.73 17.88
N ASN A 34 -6.32 6.49 17.95
CA ASN A 34 -6.21 7.92 18.26
C ASN A 34 -6.02 8.12 19.76
N ALA A 35 -5.34 9.20 20.14
CA ALA A 35 -5.20 9.59 21.55
C ALA A 35 -6.60 9.76 22.16
N VAL A 36 -6.79 9.17 23.34
CA VAL A 36 -8.02 9.26 24.13
C VAL A 36 -7.83 10.35 25.18
N SER A 37 -8.74 11.33 25.19
CA SER A 37 -8.65 12.44 26.15
C SER A 37 -8.61 11.95 27.59
N GLY A 38 -7.68 12.50 28.38
CA GLY A 38 -7.47 12.14 29.79
C GLY A 38 -6.82 10.78 30.02
N ALA A 39 -6.47 10.03 28.98
CA ALA A 39 -5.69 8.80 29.14
C ALA A 39 -4.20 9.10 29.36
N THR A 40 -3.58 8.39 30.29
CA THR A 40 -2.13 8.48 30.58
C THR A 40 -1.36 7.31 30.00
N SER A 41 -2.05 6.18 29.74
CA SER A 41 -1.46 4.98 29.13
C SER A 41 -2.53 4.09 28.50
N TYR A 42 -2.08 3.04 27.81
CA TYR A 42 -2.94 2.05 27.15
C TYR A 42 -2.46 0.65 27.47
N LYS A 43 -3.39 -0.23 27.85
CA LYS A 43 -3.14 -1.65 28.04
C LYS A 43 -3.57 -2.42 26.81
N VAL A 44 -2.63 -3.15 26.19
CA VAL A 44 -2.84 -3.96 25.00
C VAL A 44 -3.00 -5.43 25.39
N TYR A 45 -4.05 -6.06 24.94
CA TYR A 45 -4.38 -7.46 25.22
C TYR A 45 -4.36 -8.30 23.94
N ARG A 46 -4.00 -9.58 24.05
CA ARG A 46 -3.89 -10.53 22.95
C ARG A 46 -4.52 -11.86 23.27
N ALA A 47 -5.15 -12.48 22.27
CA ALA A 47 -5.61 -13.87 22.27
C ALA A 47 -5.23 -14.56 20.94
N THR A 48 -5.32 -15.89 20.88
CA THR A 48 -5.15 -16.70 19.66
C THR A 48 -6.49 -17.09 19.02
N SER A 49 -7.61 -16.75 19.65
CA SER A 49 -8.95 -16.86 19.06
C SER A 49 -9.79 -15.63 19.42
N GLN A 50 -10.79 -15.29 18.59
CA GLN A 50 -11.59 -14.07 18.76
C GLN A 50 -12.40 -14.08 20.06
N LYS A 51 -12.93 -15.24 20.42
CA LYS A 51 -13.74 -15.45 21.64
C LYS A 51 -12.92 -16.02 22.81
N GLY A 52 -11.60 -16.13 22.67
CA GLY A 52 -10.71 -16.70 23.68
C GLY A 52 -10.38 -15.75 24.82
N THR A 53 -9.59 -16.25 25.77
CA THR A 53 -9.07 -15.46 26.87
C THR A 53 -7.98 -14.50 26.38
N TYR A 54 -8.15 -13.22 26.65
CA TYR A 54 -7.19 -12.17 26.30
C TYR A 54 -6.22 -11.93 27.47
N SER A 55 -4.95 -12.17 27.23
CA SER A 55 -3.87 -11.87 28.18
C SER A 55 -3.28 -10.49 27.92
N LEU A 56 -2.87 -9.78 28.97
CA LEU A 56 -2.14 -8.52 28.86
C LEU A 56 -0.81 -8.77 28.10
N LEU A 57 -0.61 -8.05 27.02
CA LEU A 57 0.60 -8.13 26.19
C LEU A 57 1.61 -7.03 26.53
N GLY A 58 1.11 -5.86 26.94
CA GLY A 58 1.93 -4.73 27.32
C GLY A 58 1.14 -3.49 27.68
N THR A 59 1.80 -2.53 28.34
CA THR A 59 1.28 -1.19 28.64
C THR A 59 2.18 -0.17 27.98
N VAL A 60 1.60 0.81 27.28
CA VAL A 60 2.32 1.85 26.54
C VAL A 60 1.69 3.21 26.73
N THR A 61 2.47 4.27 26.59
CA THR A 61 1.98 5.66 26.54
C THR A 61 1.72 6.13 25.10
N ALA A 62 2.36 5.48 24.13
CA ALA A 62 2.15 5.73 22.69
C ALA A 62 0.76 5.26 22.22
N THR A 63 0.30 5.82 21.12
CA THR A 63 -0.95 5.45 20.44
C THR A 63 -0.78 4.33 19.41
N SER A 64 0.29 3.54 19.55
CA SER A 64 0.59 2.39 18.71
C SER A 64 1.30 1.29 19.50
N TYR A 65 1.19 0.04 19.04
CA TYR A 65 1.86 -1.10 19.61
C TYR A 65 2.16 -2.16 18.54
N THR A 66 3.42 -2.60 18.45
CA THR A 66 3.83 -3.71 17.58
C THR A 66 4.01 -4.98 18.39
N ASN A 67 3.30 -6.07 18.04
CA ASN A 67 3.49 -7.36 18.69
C ASN A 67 4.78 -8.03 18.20
N THR A 68 5.92 -7.66 18.78
CA THR A 68 7.25 -8.21 18.42
C THR A 68 7.38 -9.72 18.67
N GLY A 69 6.58 -10.28 19.58
CA GLY A 69 6.51 -11.73 19.86
C GLY A 69 5.54 -12.51 18.95
N ALA A 70 4.93 -11.89 17.93
CA ALA A 70 4.02 -12.60 17.04
C ALA A 70 4.78 -13.63 16.20
N LYS A 71 4.31 -14.89 16.23
CA LYS A 71 4.85 -15.98 15.40
C LYS A 71 4.29 -15.93 13.99
N ALA A 72 5.13 -16.24 13.00
CA ALA A 72 4.70 -16.34 11.60
C ALA A 72 3.59 -17.40 11.45
N GLY A 73 2.62 -17.13 10.60
CA GLY A 73 1.52 -18.07 10.35
C GLY A 73 0.41 -18.09 11.40
N VAL A 74 0.59 -17.45 12.57
CA VAL A 74 -0.40 -17.41 13.65
C VAL A 74 -1.24 -16.15 13.55
N THR A 75 -2.56 -16.28 13.56
CA THR A 75 -3.48 -15.14 13.70
C THR A 75 -3.64 -14.82 15.18
N TYR A 76 -3.45 -13.56 15.52
CA TYR A 76 -3.67 -13.03 16.87
C TYR A 76 -4.83 -12.03 16.83
N TYR A 77 -5.58 -11.98 17.92
CA TYR A 77 -6.70 -11.06 18.14
C TYR A 77 -6.29 -10.10 19.25
N TYR A 78 -6.64 -8.83 19.10
CA TYR A 78 -6.20 -7.77 20.01
C TYR A 78 -7.36 -6.88 20.40
N LYS A 79 -7.27 -6.32 21.60
CA LYS A 79 -8.10 -5.23 22.12
C LYS A 79 -7.28 -4.35 23.06
N VAL A 80 -7.70 -3.11 23.22
CA VAL A 80 -6.98 -2.09 23.98
C VAL A 80 -7.91 -1.44 24.99
N LYS A 81 -7.38 -1.07 26.16
CA LYS A 81 -8.02 -0.17 27.11
C LYS A 81 -7.19 1.08 27.28
N ALA A 82 -7.84 2.23 27.40
CA ALA A 82 -7.21 3.46 27.87
C ALA A 82 -7.25 3.51 29.39
N VAL A 83 -6.23 4.08 30.01
CA VAL A 83 -6.03 4.07 31.48
C VAL A 83 -5.67 5.47 31.95
N ASN A 84 -6.20 5.86 33.10
CA ASN A 84 -5.77 7.02 33.89
C ASN A 84 -5.91 6.72 35.40
N SER A 85 -5.70 7.73 36.26
CA SER A 85 -5.81 7.56 37.75
C SER A 85 -7.23 7.20 38.20
N ALA A 86 -8.28 7.51 37.44
CA ALA A 86 -9.67 7.15 37.74
C ALA A 86 -10.02 5.70 37.33
N GLY A 87 -9.16 5.04 36.55
CA GLY A 87 -9.30 3.65 36.16
C GLY A 87 -9.17 3.38 34.67
N GLU A 88 -9.72 2.25 34.24
CA GLU A 88 -9.63 1.75 32.86
C GLU A 88 -10.94 1.99 32.10
N SER A 89 -10.84 2.25 30.79
CA SER A 89 -12.00 2.26 29.87
C SER A 89 -12.59 0.85 29.67
N ALA A 90 -13.69 0.75 28.97
CA ALA A 90 -14.12 -0.51 28.34
C ALA A 90 -13.07 -0.97 27.30
N TYR A 91 -13.16 -2.24 26.87
CA TYR A 91 -12.32 -2.75 25.80
C TYR A 91 -12.70 -2.13 24.46
N SER A 92 -11.71 -1.84 23.63
CA SER A 92 -11.88 -1.44 22.23
C SER A 92 -12.63 -2.51 21.41
N ASN A 93 -12.94 -2.19 20.15
CA ASN A 93 -13.22 -3.18 19.12
C ASN A 93 -12.08 -4.22 19.05
N VAL A 94 -12.44 -5.46 18.70
CA VAL A 94 -11.47 -6.52 18.44
C VAL A 94 -10.93 -6.37 17.02
N VAL A 95 -9.60 -6.38 16.88
CA VAL A 95 -8.91 -6.45 15.60
C VAL A 95 -8.05 -7.71 15.52
N SER A 96 -7.80 -8.23 14.32
CA SER A 96 -6.95 -9.42 14.14
C SER A 96 -5.84 -9.19 13.14
N GLY A 97 -4.66 -9.75 13.40
CA GLY A 97 -3.50 -9.65 12.53
C GLY A 97 -2.63 -10.89 12.56
N LYS A 98 -1.99 -11.15 11.44
CA LYS A 98 -1.04 -12.25 11.23
C LYS A 98 0.29 -11.67 10.78
N THR A 99 1.41 -12.18 11.30
CA THR A 99 2.74 -11.75 10.85
C THR A 99 2.88 -12.00 9.35
N THR A 100 3.29 -10.99 8.60
CA THR A 100 3.73 -11.16 7.22
C THR A 100 5.17 -11.66 7.22
N VAL A 101 5.49 -12.62 6.36
CA VAL A 101 6.82 -13.25 6.34
C VAL A 101 7.80 -12.54 5.42
N THR A 102 7.30 -11.74 4.47
CA THR A 102 8.12 -10.95 3.55
C THR A 102 7.43 -9.63 3.21
N THR A 103 8.22 -8.62 2.89
CA THR A 103 7.72 -7.37 2.29
C THR A 103 7.43 -7.65 0.82
N LEU A 104 6.24 -7.28 0.35
CA LEU A 104 5.85 -7.32 -1.05
C LEU A 104 5.63 -5.89 -1.53
N THR A 105 6.27 -5.54 -2.63
CA THR A 105 6.07 -4.26 -3.31
C THR A 105 5.48 -4.51 -4.69
N MET A 106 4.61 -3.61 -5.13
CA MET A 106 4.05 -3.58 -6.47
C MET A 106 4.61 -2.37 -7.21
N GLY A 107 5.10 -2.60 -8.40
CA GLY A 107 5.51 -1.63 -9.38
C GLY A 107 5.00 -2.03 -10.75
N HIS A 108 5.61 -1.49 -11.80
CA HIS A 108 5.29 -1.83 -13.19
C HIS A 108 6.55 -2.26 -13.92
N SER A 109 6.40 -3.27 -14.77
CA SER A 109 7.47 -3.68 -15.68
C SER A 109 7.83 -2.51 -16.62
N SER A 110 9.11 -2.13 -16.65
CA SER A 110 9.62 -1.06 -17.50
C SER A 110 9.49 -1.35 -19.01
N THR A 111 9.26 -2.60 -19.37
CA THR A 111 9.11 -3.01 -20.78
C THR A 111 7.66 -3.16 -21.23
N SER A 112 6.76 -3.57 -20.31
CA SER A 112 5.37 -3.91 -20.66
C SER A 112 4.31 -3.10 -19.91
N GLY A 113 4.69 -2.36 -18.85
CA GLY A 113 3.74 -1.65 -17.99
C GLY A 113 2.80 -2.55 -17.19
N LYS A 114 3.00 -3.87 -17.24
CA LYS A 114 2.21 -4.82 -16.46
C LYS A 114 2.61 -4.77 -14.98
N PRO A 115 1.68 -5.07 -14.04
CA PRO A 115 2.01 -5.17 -12.62
C PRO A 115 3.20 -6.10 -12.39
N GLN A 116 4.24 -5.59 -11.76
CA GLN A 116 5.44 -6.33 -11.38
C GLN A 116 5.57 -6.35 -9.87
N LEU A 117 5.64 -7.54 -9.33
CA LEU A 117 5.79 -7.81 -7.91
C LEU A 117 7.26 -8.07 -7.61
N THR A 118 7.75 -7.53 -6.51
CA THR A 118 9.07 -7.83 -5.96
C THR A 118 8.96 -8.05 -4.45
N TRP A 119 9.74 -8.99 -3.91
CA TRP A 119 9.75 -9.29 -2.48
C TRP A 119 11.14 -9.66 -1.98
N LYS A 120 11.33 -9.61 -0.68
CA LYS A 120 12.57 -10.02 -0.04
C LYS A 120 12.58 -11.53 0.19
N ALA A 121 13.76 -12.14 0.09
CA ALA A 121 13.95 -13.55 0.43
C ALA A 121 13.53 -13.83 1.88
N VAL A 122 12.86 -14.98 2.08
CA VAL A 122 12.51 -15.51 3.40
C VAL A 122 13.50 -16.61 3.76
N SER A 123 14.14 -16.49 4.91
CA SER A 123 15.10 -17.51 5.38
C SER A 123 14.41 -18.88 5.47
N GLY A 124 15.00 -19.91 4.87
CA GLY A 124 14.45 -21.27 4.83
C GLY A 124 13.36 -21.50 3.75
N ALA A 125 13.00 -20.49 2.97
CA ALA A 125 12.10 -20.67 1.84
C ALA A 125 12.83 -21.27 0.65
N ALA A 126 12.24 -22.32 0.04
CA ALA A 126 12.73 -22.95 -1.17
C ALA A 126 12.03 -22.42 -2.43
N SER A 127 10.82 -21.89 -2.29
CA SER A 127 10.03 -21.33 -3.39
C SER A 127 8.92 -20.40 -2.87
N TYR A 128 8.24 -19.74 -3.82
CA TYR A 128 7.16 -18.77 -3.55
C TYR A 128 5.97 -19.05 -4.46
N ARG A 129 4.75 -19.02 -3.91
CA ARG A 129 3.52 -18.99 -4.71
C ARG A 129 2.99 -17.57 -4.77
N VAL A 130 2.70 -17.12 -5.98
CA VAL A 130 2.07 -15.81 -6.23
C VAL A 130 0.58 -16.02 -6.40
N TYR A 131 -0.20 -15.30 -5.64
CA TYR A 131 -1.65 -15.33 -5.66
C TYR A 131 -2.21 -14.03 -6.20
N ARG A 132 -3.35 -14.11 -6.91
CA ARG A 132 -4.07 -12.98 -7.46
C ARG A 132 -5.57 -13.08 -7.19
N ALA A 133 -6.21 -11.94 -6.94
CA ALA A 133 -7.66 -11.76 -6.90
C ALA A 133 -8.04 -10.47 -7.63
N THR A 134 -9.33 -10.29 -7.97
CA THR A 134 -9.91 -9.05 -8.49
C THR A 134 -10.66 -8.25 -7.42
N ALA A 135 -10.74 -8.78 -6.20
CA ALA A 135 -11.26 -8.09 -5.03
C ALA A 135 -10.33 -8.33 -3.83
N LYS A 136 -10.09 -7.32 -2.99
CA LYS A 136 -9.15 -7.38 -1.85
C LYS A 136 -9.47 -8.51 -0.86
N ASN A 137 -10.76 -8.72 -0.60
CA ASN A 137 -11.27 -9.75 0.30
C ASN A 137 -11.86 -10.95 -0.46
N GLY A 138 -11.61 -11.05 -1.77
CA GLY A 138 -12.10 -12.12 -2.63
C GLY A 138 -11.28 -13.41 -2.55
N ALA A 139 -11.66 -14.38 -3.37
CA ALA A 139 -10.90 -15.63 -3.53
C ALA A 139 -9.60 -15.36 -4.31
N TYR A 140 -8.48 -15.80 -3.75
CA TYR A 140 -7.16 -15.70 -4.36
C TYR A 140 -6.78 -17.02 -5.05
N SER A 141 -6.47 -16.95 -6.34
CA SER A 141 -5.97 -18.08 -7.11
C SER A 141 -4.45 -18.01 -7.26
N VAL A 142 -3.78 -19.16 -7.24
CA VAL A 142 -2.35 -19.25 -7.57
C VAL A 142 -2.18 -18.97 -9.05
N ILE A 143 -1.32 -18.00 -9.38
CA ILE A 143 -1.01 -17.63 -10.77
C ILE A 143 0.44 -17.97 -11.15
N ASN A 144 1.29 -18.25 -10.17
CA ASN A 144 2.67 -18.69 -10.40
C ASN A 144 3.27 -19.36 -9.16
N THR A 145 4.26 -20.24 -9.40
CA THR A 145 5.17 -20.76 -8.37
C THR A 145 6.60 -20.58 -8.89
N THR A 146 7.47 -19.94 -8.11
CA THR A 146 8.81 -19.54 -8.56
C THR A 146 9.83 -19.59 -7.43
N LYS A 147 11.11 -19.68 -7.77
CA LYS A 147 12.24 -19.44 -6.87
C LYS A 147 12.75 -17.98 -6.97
N ALA A 148 12.35 -17.26 -8.01
CA ALA A 148 12.70 -15.84 -8.17
C ALA A 148 12.01 -14.97 -7.11
N LEU A 149 12.56 -13.80 -6.87
CA LEU A 149 12.03 -12.79 -5.93
C LEU A 149 11.21 -11.71 -6.64
N THR A 150 10.83 -11.98 -7.88
CA THR A 150 10.02 -11.08 -8.72
C THR A 150 9.07 -11.88 -9.60
N TYR A 151 7.94 -11.26 -9.96
CA TYR A 151 6.96 -11.81 -10.89
C TYR A 151 6.22 -10.70 -11.61
N THR A 152 6.08 -10.80 -12.94
CA THR A 152 5.27 -9.88 -13.74
C THR A 152 3.98 -10.56 -14.16
N ASN A 153 2.83 -9.95 -13.83
CA ASN A 153 1.52 -10.46 -14.26
C ASN A 153 1.24 -10.09 -15.73
N VAL A 154 1.78 -10.87 -16.66
CA VAL A 154 1.63 -10.66 -18.11
C VAL A 154 0.15 -10.69 -18.57
N GLY A 155 -0.71 -11.43 -17.87
CA GLY A 155 -2.15 -11.54 -18.14
C GLY A 155 -3.00 -10.40 -17.56
N ALA A 156 -2.40 -9.34 -16.99
CA ALA A 156 -3.17 -8.22 -16.47
C ALA A 156 -3.85 -7.42 -17.61
N ALA A 157 -5.14 -7.11 -17.43
CA ALA A 157 -5.97 -6.36 -18.37
C ALA A 157 -6.07 -4.88 -17.97
N LEU A 158 -6.25 -4.01 -18.96
CA LEU A 158 -6.48 -2.58 -18.75
C LEU A 158 -7.74 -2.36 -17.89
N GLY A 159 -7.66 -1.42 -16.96
CA GLY A 159 -8.77 -0.99 -16.09
C GLY A 159 -9.10 -1.94 -14.94
N THR A 160 -8.56 -3.16 -14.95
CA THR A 160 -8.81 -4.13 -13.87
C THR A 160 -7.81 -3.92 -12.73
N THR A 161 -8.33 -3.70 -11.52
CA THR A 161 -7.52 -3.73 -10.30
C THR A 161 -7.29 -5.17 -9.89
N TYR A 162 -6.04 -5.53 -9.70
CA TYR A 162 -5.65 -6.83 -9.17
C TYR A 162 -5.04 -6.68 -7.79
N TYR A 163 -5.33 -7.65 -6.93
CA TYR A 163 -4.79 -7.78 -5.58
C TYR A 163 -3.86 -8.99 -5.55
N TYR A 164 -2.69 -8.83 -4.96
CA TYR A 164 -1.65 -9.85 -4.94
C TYR A 164 -1.16 -10.12 -3.52
N LYS A 165 -0.80 -11.35 -3.26
CA LYS A 165 -0.01 -11.78 -2.09
C LYS A 165 0.95 -12.88 -2.50
N VAL A 166 2.04 -13.02 -1.77
CA VAL A 166 3.06 -14.05 -1.99
C VAL A 166 3.14 -14.93 -0.75
N GLU A 167 3.15 -16.23 -0.95
CA GLU A 167 3.35 -17.26 0.07
C GLU A 167 4.77 -17.82 -0.05
N ALA A 168 5.51 -17.82 1.05
CA ALA A 168 6.80 -18.50 1.12
C ALA A 168 6.59 -19.99 1.47
N LEU A 169 7.30 -20.89 0.79
CA LEU A 169 7.23 -22.34 0.97
C LEU A 169 8.60 -22.89 1.34
N ASN A 170 8.67 -23.78 2.32
CA ASN A 170 9.90 -24.51 2.64
C ASN A 170 10.19 -25.62 1.61
N ALA A 171 11.29 -26.37 1.79
CA ALA A 171 11.71 -27.43 0.88
C ALA A 171 10.69 -28.57 0.73
N SER A 172 9.85 -28.82 1.74
CA SER A 172 8.75 -29.81 1.68
C SER A 172 7.45 -29.23 1.09
N GLY A 173 7.47 -27.99 0.56
CA GLY A 173 6.28 -27.33 0.00
C GLY A 173 5.28 -26.82 1.03
N LYS A 174 5.61 -26.89 2.33
CA LYS A 174 4.76 -26.38 3.41
C LYS A 174 4.84 -24.85 3.51
N SER A 175 3.69 -24.22 3.73
CA SER A 175 3.58 -22.77 3.93
C SER A 175 4.37 -22.28 5.14
N MET A 176 5.18 -21.27 4.93
CA MET A 176 5.87 -20.51 5.97
C MET A 176 5.13 -19.21 6.33
N GLY A 177 4.13 -18.83 5.52
CA GLY A 177 3.29 -17.64 5.69
C GLY A 177 3.22 -16.78 4.43
N PHE A 178 2.47 -15.66 4.53
CA PHE A 178 2.15 -14.79 3.42
C PHE A 178 2.74 -13.39 3.60
N SER A 179 2.94 -12.68 2.50
CA SER A 179 3.15 -11.23 2.49
C SER A 179 1.87 -10.47 2.87
N ALA A 180 1.99 -9.16 3.07
CA ALA A 180 0.84 -8.25 2.97
C ALA A 180 0.24 -8.31 1.56
N ILE A 181 -1.02 -7.83 1.41
CA ILE A 181 -1.67 -7.69 0.12
C ILE A 181 -1.25 -6.34 -0.47
N VAL A 182 -0.88 -6.36 -1.75
CA VAL A 182 -0.67 -5.16 -2.57
C VAL A 182 -1.66 -5.16 -3.73
N GLU A 183 -1.92 -3.99 -4.31
CA GLU A 183 -2.81 -3.85 -5.46
C GLU A 183 -2.11 -3.09 -6.59
N GLY A 184 -2.59 -3.29 -7.83
CA GLY A 184 -2.09 -2.59 -9.00
C GLY A 184 -2.89 -2.91 -10.26
N LYS A 185 -2.77 -1.99 -11.21
CA LYS A 185 -3.32 -2.08 -12.56
C LYS A 185 -2.18 -2.07 -13.58
N VAL A 186 -2.51 -2.25 -14.85
CA VAL A 186 -1.60 -1.95 -15.97
C VAL A 186 -1.32 -0.44 -15.99
N ALA A 187 -0.09 -0.04 -16.32
CA ALA A 187 0.31 1.34 -16.56
C ALA A 187 1.01 1.46 -17.92
N PRO A 188 0.87 2.57 -18.66
CA PRO A 188 1.70 2.83 -19.83
C PRO A 188 3.18 2.97 -19.45
N VAL A 189 4.08 2.67 -20.38
CA VAL A 189 5.52 2.95 -20.23
C VAL A 189 5.85 4.15 -21.09
N LEU A 190 6.16 5.28 -20.44
CA LEU A 190 6.37 6.58 -21.06
C LEU A 190 7.86 6.86 -21.27
N ALA A 191 8.21 7.34 -22.45
CA ALA A 191 9.51 7.90 -22.78
C ALA A 191 9.37 9.37 -23.20
N VAL A 192 10.44 10.15 -23.12
CA VAL A 192 10.50 11.54 -23.57
C VAL A 192 11.77 11.79 -24.35
N GLY A 193 11.64 12.56 -25.40
CA GLY A 193 12.70 13.13 -26.24
C GLY A 193 12.29 14.54 -26.66
N TYR A 194 12.85 14.97 -27.79
CA TYR A 194 12.51 16.27 -28.39
C TYR A 194 12.10 16.07 -29.85
N SER A 195 11.07 16.82 -30.24
CA SER A 195 10.62 16.85 -31.64
C SER A 195 11.73 17.43 -32.53
N SER A 196 12.11 16.73 -33.59
CA SER A 196 13.08 17.18 -34.59
C SER A 196 12.63 18.41 -35.35
N VAL A 197 11.30 18.66 -35.40
CA VAL A 197 10.71 19.80 -36.12
C VAL A 197 10.67 21.05 -35.25
N SER A 198 10.36 20.92 -33.94
CA SER A 198 10.08 22.08 -33.09
C SER A 198 11.01 22.21 -31.89
N GLY A 199 11.88 21.23 -31.61
CA GLY A 199 12.72 21.18 -30.41
C GLY A 199 11.92 21.07 -29.10
N LYS A 200 10.59 20.91 -29.17
CA LYS A 200 9.72 20.80 -27.99
C LYS A 200 9.69 19.38 -27.44
N PRO A 201 9.39 19.18 -26.14
CA PRO A 201 9.27 17.85 -25.55
C PRO A 201 8.28 16.96 -26.35
N GLN A 202 8.77 15.81 -26.78
CA GLN A 202 7.98 14.77 -27.44
C GLN A 202 7.90 13.55 -26.55
N LEU A 203 6.70 13.22 -26.17
CA LEU A 203 6.35 12.03 -25.41
C LEU A 203 6.05 10.88 -26.36
N THR A 204 6.52 9.67 -26.04
CA THR A 204 6.21 8.46 -26.80
C THR A 204 5.95 7.30 -25.86
N TRP A 205 5.09 6.38 -26.26
CA TRP A 205 4.78 5.17 -25.47
C TRP A 205 4.32 4.03 -26.39
N LYS A 206 4.39 2.82 -25.87
CA LYS A 206 3.83 1.66 -26.57
C LYS A 206 2.32 1.60 -26.35
N ALA A 207 1.58 1.16 -27.37
CA ALA A 207 0.16 0.93 -27.26
C ALA A 207 -0.15 -0.02 -26.10
N VAL A 208 -1.07 0.37 -25.22
CA VAL A 208 -1.60 -0.48 -24.17
C VAL A 208 -2.76 -1.28 -24.74
N PRO A 209 -2.71 -2.63 -24.73
CA PRO A 209 -3.77 -3.45 -25.31
C PRO A 209 -5.15 -3.10 -24.72
N GLY A 210 -6.09 -2.80 -25.62
CA GLY A 210 -7.46 -2.43 -25.29
C GLY A 210 -7.67 -0.95 -25.01
N ALA A 211 -6.65 -0.10 -24.96
CA ALA A 211 -6.81 1.35 -24.83
C ALA A 211 -7.45 1.94 -26.11
N THR A 212 -8.37 2.87 -25.93
CA THR A 212 -8.99 3.65 -27.02
C THR A 212 -8.42 5.06 -27.08
N GLU A 213 -7.86 5.56 -25.97
CA GLU A 213 -7.24 6.88 -25.88
C GLU A 213 -6.23 6.93 -24.74
N TYR A 214 -5.45 8.02 -24.69
CA TYR A 214 -4.49 8.33 -23.64
C TYR A 214 -4.70 9.77 -23.18
N GLN A 215 -4.64 9.97 -21.85
CA GLN A 215 -4.68 11.29 -21.27
C GLN A 215 -3.28 11.67 -20.80
N VAL A 216 -2.81 12.83 -21.25
CA VAL A 216 -1.47 13.37 -20.94
C VAL A 216 -1.57 14.40 -19.85
N TYR A 217 -0.75 14.25 -18.84
CA TYR A 217 -0.68 15.15 -17.68
C TYR A 217 0.71 15.78 -17.58
N ARG A 218 0.75 17.03 -17.17
CA ARG A 218 1.98 17.82 -17.01
C ARG A 218 1.97 18.54 -15.68
N SER A 219 3.18 18.70 -15.10
CA SER A 219 3.46 19.55 -13.95
C SER A 219 4.82 20.23 -14.10
N THR A 220 5.05 21.30 -13.35
CA THR A 220 6.40 21.86 -13.10
C THR A 220 7.02 21.31 -11.82
N GLN A 221 6.29 20.45 -11.08
CA GLN A 221 6.74 19.77 -9.86
C GLN A 221 6.72 18.26 -10.08
N GLN A 222 7.79 17.56 -9.69
CA GLN A 222 7.92 16.13 -9.96
C GLN A 222 6.82 15.27 -9.34
N ASN A 223 6.40 15.56 -8.11
CA ASN A 223 5.53 14.68 -7.33
C ASN A 223 4.11 15.23 -7.11
N SER A 224 3.80 16.42 -7.63
CA SER A 224 2.52 17.10 -7.38
C SER A 224 2.12 18.03 -8.54
N GLY A 225 0.92 18.62 -8.46
CA GLY A 225 0.47 19.70 -9.35
C GLY A 225 0.19 19.27 -10.80
N TYR A 226 -0.04 17.98 -11.07
CA TYR A 226 -0.32 17.48 -12.42
C TYR A 226 -1.71 17.90 -12.90
N SER A 227 -1.77 18.56 -14.05
CA SER A 227 -2.99 18.86 -14.78
C SER A 227 -3.02 18.15 -16.12
N LYS A 228 -4.20 17.72 -16.55
CA LYS A 228 -4.40 17.14 -17.88
C LYS A 228 -4.23 18.23 -18.94
N ILE A 229 -3.33 17.99 -19.88
CA ILE A 229 -3.03 18.93 -20.97
C ILE A 229 -3.48 18.44 -22.34
N ASN A 230 -3.73 17.12 -22.49
CA ASN A 230 -4.21 16.56 -23.74
C ASN A 230 -4.92 15.23 -23.57
N THR A 231 -5.76 14.88 -24.54
CA THR A 231 -6.31 13.53 -24.77
C THR A 231 -6.02 13.18 -26.23
N THR A 232 -5.50 11.98 -26.49
CA THR A 232 -5.10 11.55 -27.85
C THR A 232 -5.32 10.05 -28.05
N THR A 233 -5.60 9.65 -29.27
CA THR A 233 -5.62 8.22 -29.68
C THR A 233 -4.24 7.75 -30.16
N SER A 234 -3.31 8.68 -30.43
CA SER A 234 -1.93 8.39 -30.83
C SER A 234 -1.11 7.87 -29.65
N THR A 235 -0.01 7.23 -29.96
CA THR A 235 1.01 6.78 -28.98
C THR A 235 2.17 7.77 -28.85
N SER A 236 1.95 9.02 -29.28
CA SER A 236 2.88 10.13 -29.13
C SER A 236 2.16 11.46 -28.92
N TYR A 237 2.85 12.40 -28.31
CA TYR A 237 2.35 13.77 -28.09
C TYR A 237 3.52 14.76 -28.00
N VAL A 238 3.44 15.86 -28.74
CA VAL A 238 4.41 16.97 -28.66
C VAL A 238 3.80 18.09 -27.85
N ASN A 239 4.46 18.48 -26.75
CA ASN A 239 4.03 19.62 -25.94
C ASN A 239 4.50 20.95 -26.56
N THR A 240 3.79 21.44 -27.57
CA THR A 240 4.10 22.70 -28.27
C THR A 240 4.07 23.92 -27.34
N GLY A 241 3.25 23.89 -26.28
CA GLY A 241 3.15 24.97 -25.27
C GLY A 241 4.24 24.93 -24.18
N ALA A 242 5.27 24.10 -24.32
CA ALA A 242 6.39 24.09 -23.38
C ALA A 242 7.25 25.33 -23.56
N LYS A 243 7.52 26.08 -22.47
CA LYS A 243 8.37 27.29 -22.48
C LYS A 243 9.83 26.88 -22.35
N ALA A 244 10.71 27.56 -23.09
CA ALA A 244 12.16 27.41 -23.00
C ALA A 244 12.64 27.63 -21.56
N GLY A 245 13.65 26.89 -21.15
CA GLY A 245 14.25 26.98 -19.81
C GLY A 245 13.41 26.46 -18.66
N THR A 246 12.15 25.99 -18.89
CA THR A 246 11.28 25.45 -17.84
C THR A 246 11.31 23.93 -17.86
N THR A 247 11.59 23.31 -16.70
CA THR A 247 11.50 21.83 -16.55
C THR A 247 10.04 21.43 -16.35
N TYR A 248 9.58 20.54 -17.19
CA TYR A 248 8.26 19.92 -17.08
C TYR A 248 8.35 18.42 -16.81
N TYR A 249 7.46 17.93 -15.98
CA TYR A 249 7.29 16.51 -15.66
C TYR A 249 5.99 16.02 -16.28
N TYR A 250 6.03 14.82 -16.86
CA TYR A 250 4.92 14.24 -17.59
C TYR A 250 4.60 12.85 -17.09
N ARG A 251 3.33 12.50 -17.11
CA ARG A 251 2.80 11.14 -16.93
C ARG A 251 1.53 10.99 -17.76
N ILE A 252 1.18 9.76 -18.09
CA ILE A 252 -0.02 9.46 -18.88
C ILE A 252 -0.82 8.34 -18.24
N VAL A 253 -2.10 8.24 -18.61
CA VAL A 253 -2.95 7.08 -18.38
C VAL A 253 -3.50 6.59 -19.71
N ALA A 254 -3.74 5.28 -19.81
CA ALA A 254 -4.48 4.65 -20.90
C ALA A 254 -5.95 4.50 -20.48
N VAL A 255 -6.88 4.74 -21.40
CA VAL A 255 -8.32 4.79 -21.13
C VAL A 255 -9.06 3.90 -22.15
N LYS A 256 -10.14 3.24 -21.69
CA LYS A 256 -11.14 2.55 -22.50
C LYS A 256 -12.51 2.75 -21.86
N GLY A 257 -13.32 3.68 -22.38
CA GLY A 257 -14.57 4.05 -21.74
C GLY A 257 -14.33 4.57 -20.31
N THR A 258 -14.90 3.93 -19.30
CA THR A 258 -14.70 4.25 -17.89
C THR A 258 -13.47 3.58 -17.26
N ALA A 259 -12.87 2.62 -17.95
CA ALA A 259 -11.69 1.90 -17.47
C ALA A 259 -10.43 2.75 -17.66
N VAL A 260 -9.67 2.96 -16.58
CA VAL A 260 -8.44 3.76 -16.54
C VAL A 260 -7.31 2.93 -15.95
N SER A 261 -6.12 3.01 -16.57
CA SER A 261 -4.88 2.40 -16.05
C SER A 261 -4.38 3.13 -14.80
N ASP A 262 -3.33 2.58 -14.17
CA ASP A 262 -2.47 3.38 -13.30
C ASP A 262 -1.70 4.42 -14.15
N PHE A 263 -1.15 5.46 -13.50
CA PHE A 263 -0.26 6.39 -14.16
C PHE A 263 1.03 5.69 -14.61
N SER A 264 1.57 6.13 -15.75
CA SER A 264 2.90 5.75 -16.22
C SER A 264 3.99 6.16 -15.23
N ASN A 265 5.22 5.72 -15.48
CA ASN A 265 6.41 6.37 -14.95
C ASN A 265 6.40 7.87 -15.28
N ILE A 266 7.04 8.67 -14.41
CA ILE A 266 7.25 10.10 -14.64
C ILE A 266 8.51 10.27 -15.50
N VAL A 267 8.41 11.11 -16.52
CA VAL A 267 9.55 11.57 -17.32
C VAL A 267 9.63 13.08 -17.27
N SER A 268 10.82 13.66 -17.48
CA SER A 268 11.01 15.12 -17.47
C SER A 268 11.76 15.60 -18.71
N ALA A 269 11.43 16.82 -19.14
CA ALA A 269 12.14 17.50 -20.21
C ALA A 269 12.18 19.03 -19.95
N ARG A 270 13.27 19.65 -20.40
CA ARG A 270 13.48 21.11 -20.36
C ARG A 270 13.86 21.56 -21.78
N PRO A 271 12.92 22.15 -22.53
CA PRO A 271 13.24 22.70 -23.85
C PRO A 271 14.23 23.87 -23.73
N GLY A 272 15.15 23.96 -24.70
CA GLY A 272 16.11 25.03 -24.84
C GLY A 272 15.46 26.35 -25.28
#